data_65d82805c423ac0398a3ada3ac165442
#
_entry.id   65d82805c423ac0398a3ada3ac165442
#
_cell.length_a   1.000
_cell.length_b   1.000
_cell.length_c   1.000
_cell.angle_alpha   90.00
_cell.angle_beta   90.00
_cell.angle_gamma   90.00
#
_symmetry.space_group_name_H-M   'P 1'
#
loop_
_entity.id
_entity.type
_entity.pdbx_description
1 polymer ?
#
loop_
_entity_poly.entity_id
_entity_poly.type
_entity_poly.pdbx_seq_one_letter_code
_entity_poly.pdbx_strand_id
1 'polypeptide(L)'
;MANRASGAIARQRSIRGQVAIVGAGRSEVGRVPDKSVMALASQAAKAALADAGIKRSQIDGVLTSSAFAAPFHRFSVAFSEYFGIVPTFSNTLQVSGATAATMFNIAAAAIAGGLAENVLVLGADSLLTGLSPDLALRSMTESRD
;
A
#
# COMPACT_ATOMS: atom_id res chain seq x y z
N MET A 1 -49.79 23.60 -6.13
CA MET A 1 -49.18 23.02 -4.90
C MET A 1 -47.96 22.22 -5.32
N ALA A 2 -46.77 22.80 -5.19
CA ALA A 2 -45.54 22.17 -5.60
C ALA A 2 -44.99 21.38 -4.39
N ASN A 3 -44.94 20.06 -4.52
CA ASN A 3 -44.35 19.16 -3.55
C ASN A 3 -42.81 19.29 -3.64
N ARG A 4 -42.22 20.04 -2.73
CA ARG A 4 -40.76 20.06 -2.52
C ARG A 4 -40.38 18.75 -1.82
N ALA A 5 -40.09 17.72 -2.63
CA ALA A 5 -39.35 16.58 -2.12
C ALA A 5 -37.94 17.10 -1.75
N SER A 6 -37.75 17.48 -0.50
CA SER A 6 -36.47 17.73 0.12
C SER A 6 -35.73 16.40 0.16
N GLY A 7 -34.97 16.11 -0.90
CA GLY A 7 -33.98 15.05 -0.88
C GLY A 7 -32.94 15.41 0.16
N ALA A 8 -33.04 14.89 1.35
CA ALA A 8 -31.98 14.91 2.33
C ALA A 8 -30.81 14.16 1.70
N ILE A 9 -29.83 14.91 1.17
CA ILE A 9 -28.53 14.36 0.81
C ILE A 9 -28.05 13.71 2.11
N ALA A 10 -28.02 12.39 2.13
CA ALA A 10 -27.50 11.63 3.26
C ALA A 10 -26.13 12.22 3.57
N ARG A 11 -25.94 12.79 4.77
CA ARG A 11 -24.67 13.34 5.20
C ARG A 11 -23.67 12.22 5.03
N GLN A 12 -22.76 12.38 4.06
CA GLN A 12 -21.68 11.47 3.83
C GLN A 12 -20.95 11.29 5.18
N ARG A 13 -21.03 10.11 5.75
CA ARG A 13 -20.41 9.82 7.04
C ARG A 13 -18.91 10.07 6.87
N SER A 14 -18.40 11.04 7.58
CA SER A 14 -16.97 11.33 7.59
C SER A 14 -16.24 10.09 8.14
N ILE A 15 -15.20 9.63 7.45
CA ILE A 15 -14.30 8.57 7.95
C ILE A 15 -13.35 9.08 9.05
N ARG A 16 -13.42 10.38 9.37
CA ARG A 16 -12.58 11.01 10.39
C ARG A 16 -12.79 10.33 11.75
N GLY A 17 -11.69 9.88 12.36
CA GLY A 17 -11.71 9.23 13.67
C GLY A 17 -12.20 7.79 13.67
N GLN A 18 -12.43 7.18 12.50
CA GLN A 18 -12.87 5.78 12.40
C GLN A 18 -11.70 4.80 12.20
N VAL A 19 -10.54 5.30 11.80
CA VAL A 19 -9.34 4.50 11.55
C VAL A 19 -8.13 5.14 12.21
N ALA A 20 -7.12 4.33 12.54
CA ALA A 20 -5.85 4.76 13.11
C ALA A 20 -4.69 4.09 12.40
N ILE A 21 -3.54 4.76 12.33
CA ILE A 21 -2.26 4.15 12.00
C ILE A 21 -1.70 3.62 13.33
N VAL A 22 -1.56 2.32 13.44
CA VAL A 22 -1.20 1.64 14.70
C VAL A 22 0.25 1.15 14.72
N GLY A 23 0.93 1.18 13.60
CA GLY A 23 2.34 0.81 13.50
C GLY A 23 2.99 1.30 12.23
N ALA A 24 4.30 1.53 12.31
CA ALA A 24 5.15 1.90 11.21
C ALA A 24 6.45 1.08 11.20
N GLY A 25 6.95 0.80 10.01
CA GLY A 25 8.18 0.04 9.86
C GLY A 25 8.93 0.38 8.60
N ARG A 26 10.23 0.19 8.62
CA ARG A 26 11.09 0.35 7.45
C ARG A 26 12.06 -0.81 7.32
N SER A 27 12.49 -1.06 6.09
CA SER A 27 13.61 -1.94 5.78
C SER A 27 14.94 -1.20 5.94
N GLU A 28 16.04 -1.88 5.67
CA GLU A 28 17.31 -1.24 5.35
C GLU A 28 17.14 -0.27 4.18
N VAL A 29 17.91 0.82 4.22
CA VAL A 29 17.86 1.92 3.24
C VAL A 29 19.24 2.11 2.62
N GLY A 30 19.28 2.49 1.34
CA GLY A 30 20.50 2.75 0.61
C GLY A 30 20.82 1.64 -0.40
N ARG A 31 22.12 1.39 -0.63
CA ARG A 31 22.56 0.29 -1.50
C ARG A 31 22.54 -1.02 -0.73
N VAL A 32 21.64 -1.91 -1.11
CA VAL A 32 21.43 -3.22 -0.48
C VAL A 32 21.44 -4.32 -1.55
N PRO A 33 22.63 -4.64 -2.11
CA PRO A 33 22.76 -5.50 -3.28
C PRO A 33 22.30 -6.94 -3.04
N ASP A 34 22.34 -7.41 -1.79
CA ASP A 34 22.06 -8.80 -1.44
C ASP A 34 20.58 -9.06 -1.15
N LYS A 35 19.70 -8.05 -1.32
CA LYS A 35 18.28 -8.16 -1.00
C LYS A 35 17.38 -7.84 -2.17
N SER A 36 16.45 -8.73 -2.42
CA SER A 36 15.37 -8.49 -3.37
C SER A 36 14.37 -7.46 -2.83
N VAL A 37 13.60 -6.85 -3.73
CA VAL A 37 12.49 -5.95 -3.36
C VAL A 37 11.52 -6.65 -2.39
N MET A 38 11.23 -7.95 -2.60
CA MET A 38 10.38 -8.73 -1.71
C MET A 38 10.97 -8.91 -0.31
N ALA A 39 12.28 -9.09 -0.21
CA ALA A 39 12.96 -9.17 1.08
C ALA A 39 12.90 -7.84 1.84
N LEU A 40 13.13 -6.72 1.15
CA LEU A 40 13.02 -5.37 1.72
C LEU A 40 11.57 -5.08 2.16
N ALA A 41 10.60 -5.39 1.31
CA ALA A 41 9.18 -5.27 1.63
C ALA A 41 8.81 -6.07 2.90
N SER A 42 9.32 -7.31 3.00
CA SER A 42 9.08 -8.17 4.17
C SER A 42 9.73 -7.65 5.45
N GLN A 43 10.91 -7.04 5.36
CA GLN A 43 11.54 -6.39 6.51
C GLN A 43 10.68 -5.23 7.03
N ALA A 44 10.25 -4.34 6.14
CA ALA A 44 9.40 -3.21 6.49
C ALA A 44 8.07 -3.66 7.10
N ALA A 45 7.42 -4.66 6.49
CA ALA A 45 6.18 -5.23 7.00
C ALA A 45 6.35 -5.86 8.39
N LYS A 46 7.39 -6.67 8.60
CA LYS A 46 7.69 -7.26 9.91
C LYS A 46 7.92 -6.20 10.98
N ALA A 47 8.66 -5.13 10.65
CA ALA A 47 8.90 -4.03 11.58
C ALA A 47 7.59 -3.30 11.93
N ALA A 48 6.73 -3.02 10.95
CA ALA A 48 5.43 -2.39 11.19
C ALA A 48 4.50 -3.25 12.04
N LEU A 49 4.45 -4.57 11.80
CA LEU A 49 3.65 -5.50 12.60
C LEU A 49 4.16 -5.60 14.05
N ALA A 50 5.48 -5.59 14.24
CA ALA A 50 6.08 -5.60 15.57
C ALA A 50 5.77 -4.32 16.34
N ASP A 51 5.84 -3.16 15.69
CA ASP A 51 5.50 -1.85 16.26
C ASP A 51 4.01 -1.78 16.64
N ALA A 52 3.13 -2.29 15.78
CA ALA A 52 1.69 -2.36 16.03
C ALA A 52 1.27 -3.40 17.08
N GLY A 53 2.11 -4.38 17.41
CA GLY A 53 1.71 -5.52 18.20
C GLY A 53 0.71 -6.46 17.51
N ILE A 54 0.61 -6.40 16.18
CA ILE A 54 -0.33 -7.17 15.37
C ILE A 54 0.36 -8.40 14.77
N LYS A 55 -0.32 -9.54 14.81
CA LYS A 55 0.17 -10.76 14.16
C LYS A 55 -0.08 -10.72 12.65
N ARG A 56 0.80 -11.35 11.88
CA ARG A 56 0.65 -11.49 10.43
C ARG A 56 -0.71 -12.06 10.01
N SER A 57 -1.24 -13.02 10.78
CA SER A 57 -2.55 -13.65 10.51
C SER A 57 -3.76 -12.73 10.72
N GLN A 58 -3.57 -11.55 11.28
CA GLN A 58 -4.63 -10.57 11.48
C GLN A 58 -4.70 -9.56 10.33
N ILE A 59 -3.75 -9.60 9.38
CA ILE A 59 -3.78 -8.74 8.20
C ILE A 59 -4.75 -9.35 7.18
N ASP A 60 -5.80 -8.63 6.89
CA ASP A 60 -6.85 -8.98 5.94
C ASP A 60 -6.95 -8.01 4.75
N GLY A 61 -6.18 -6.91 4.78
CA GLY A 61 -6.03 -5.98 3.67
C GLY A 61 -4.56 -5.71 3.32
N VAL A 62 -4.24 -5.60 2.02
CA VAL A 62 -2.89 -5.26 1.53
C VAL A 62 -2.97 -4.26 0.40
N LEU A 63 -2.34 -3.11 0.59
CA LEU A 63 -2.12 -2.11 -0.44
C LEU A 63 -0.63 -1.92 -0.69
N THR A 64 -0.23 -1.99 -1.95
CA THR A 64 1.19 -1.77 -2.31
C THR A 64 1.33 -0.72 -3.40
N SER A 65 2.48 -0.05 -3.43
CA SER A 65 2.94 0.63 -4.64
C SER A 65 3.50 -0.37 -5.64
N SER A 66 3.56 0.00 -6.92
CA SER A 66 4.39 -0.71 -7.89
C SER A 66 5.88 -0.50 -7.58
N ALA A 67 6.72 -1.48 -7.89
CA ALA A 67 8.17 -1.38 -7.83
C ALA A 67 8.74 -1.19 -9.25
N PHE A 68 9.66 -0.25 -9.43
CA PHE A 68 10.31 0.00 -10.71
C PHE A 68 11.45 -0.98 -11.00
N ALA A 69 12.21 -1.35 -9.96
CA ALA A 69 13.35 -2.26 -10.10
C ALA A 69 12.96 -3.74 -10.22
N ALA A 70 11.72 -4.08 -9.90
CA ALA A 70 11.19 -5.42 -10.04
C ALA A 70 9.74 -5.34 -10.52
N PRO A 71 9.48 -5.46 -11.83
CA PRO A 71 8.18 -5.24 -12.44
C PRO A 71 7.23 -6.39 -12.12
N PHE A 72 6.72 -6.43 -10.90
CA PHE A 72 5.60 -7.30 -10.55
C PHE A 72 4.31 -6.60 -10.96
N HIS A 73 3.63 -7.08 -11.98
CA HIS A 73 2.34 -6.51 -12.43
C HIS A 73 1.28 -6.46 -11.33
N ARG A 74 1.39 -7.34 -10.33
CA ARG A 74 0.47 -7.46 -9.19
C ARG A 74 1.28 -7.60 -7.91
N PHE A 75 1.97 -6.53 -7.53
CA PHE A 75 2.90 -6.57 -6.41
C PHE A 75 2.20 -6.97 -5.09
N SER A 76 0.98 -6.48 -4.82
CA SER A 76 0.23 -6.84 -3.62
C SER A 76 -0.06 -8.33 -3.51
N VAL A 77 -0.40 -8.98 -4.63
CA VAL A 77 -0.67 -10.43 -4.67
C VAL A 77 0.63 -11.22 -4.46
N ALA A 78 1.68 -10.89 -5.23
CA ALA A 78 2.98 -11.55 -5.12
C ALA A 78 3.60 -11.37 -3.72
N PHE A 79 3.45 -10.19 -3.12
CA PHE A 79 3.89 -9.93 -1.76
C PHE A 79 3.08 -10.74 -0.74
N SER A 80 1.76 -10.81 -0.89
CA SER A 80 0.89 -11.57 0.02
C SER A 80 1.26 -13.05 0.03
N GLU A 81 1.50 -13.63 -1.13
CA GLU A 81 1.98 -15.01 -1.27
C GLU A 81 3.37 -15.19 -0.61
N TYR A 82 4.32 -14.33 -0.95
CA TYR A 82 5.68 -14.38 -0.39
C TYR A 82 5.70 -14.20 1.14
N PHE A 83 4.89 -13.28 1.64
CA PHE A 83 4.81 -12.98 3.07
C PHE A 83 3.93 -13.97 3.85
N GLY A 84 3.14 -14.78 3.15
CA GLY A 84 2.27 -15.82 3.72
C GLY A 84 1.04 -15.24 4.41
N ILE A 85 0.32 -14.34 3.74
CA ILE A 85 -0.98 -13.79 4.13
C ILE A 85 -2.01 -14.03 3.03
N VAL A 86 -3.28 -14.13 3.42
CA VAL A 86 -4.42 -14.31 2.49
C VAL A 86 -5.40 -13.16 2.73
N PRO A 87 -5.16 -11.99 2.13
CA PRO A 87 -6.02 -10.84 2.34
C PRO A 87 -7.34 -10.98 1.58
N THR A 88 -8.44 -10.49 2.16
CA THR A 88 -9.74 -10.35 1.49
C THR A 88 -9.81 -9.09 0.64
N PHE A 89 -8.96 -8.10 0.95
CA PHE A 89 -8.83 -6.84 0.23
C PHE A 89 -7.39 -6.61 -0.20
N SER A 90 -7.13 -6.50 -1.50
CA SER A 90 -5.75 -6.34 -2.01
C SER A 90 -5.72 -5.50 -3.28
N ASN A 91 -4.77 -4.54 -3.35
CA ASN A 91 -4.58 -3.73 -4.55
C ASN A 91 -3.14 -3.24 -4.68
N THR A 92 -2.70 -3.02 -5.92
CA THR A 92 -1.43 -2.36 -6.25
C THR A 92 -1.74 -1.05 -6.95
N LEU A 93 -1.17 0.06 -6.45
CA LEU A 93 -1.45 1.41 -6.92
C LEU A 93 -0.20 2.08 -7.49
N GLN A 94 -0.42 2.88 -8.50
CA GLN A 94 0.62 3.72 -9.12
C GLN A 94 0.01 5.06 -9.53
N VAL A 95 0.22 6.07 -8.71
CA VAL A 95 -0.23 7.46 -8.91
C VAL A 95 0.94 8.43 -8.72
N SER A 96 2.11 8.03 -9.18
CA SER A 96 3.33 8.84 -9.05
C SER A 96 3.63 9.23 -7.60
N GLY A 97 4.06 10.45 -7.34
CA GLY A 97 4.39 10.93 -6.00
C GLY A 97 3.23 10.93 -4.99
N ALA A 98 1.98 10.83 -5.45
CA ALA A 98 0.80 10.78 -4.59
C ALA A 98 0.44 9.35 -4.12
N THR A 99 1.16 8.32 -4.57
CA THR A 99 0.80 6.91 -4.33
C THR A 99 0.61 6.60 -2.85
N ALA A 100 1.54 7.00 -1.98
CA ALA A 100 1.45 6.72 -0.55
C ALA A 100 0.20 7.34 0.09
N ALA A 101 -0.05 8.63 -0.16
CA ALA A 101 -1.24 9.31 0.37
C ALA A 101 -2.54 8.68 -0.13
N THR A 102 -2.57 8.28 -1.42
CA THR A 102 -3.73 7.60 -2.00
C THR A 102 -3.97 6.23 -1.35
N MET A 103 -2.91 5.45 -1.08
CA MET A 103 -3.03 4.17 -0.39
C MET A 103 -3.63 4.33 1.01
N PHE A 104 -3.21 5.34 1.79
CA PHE A 104 -3.81 5.60 3.10
C PHE A 104 -5.28 5.98 3.03
N ASN A 105 -5.68 6.79 2.04
CA ASN A 105 -7.08 7.13 1.82
C ASN A 105 -7.93 5.91 1.46
N ILE A 106 -7.42 5.03 0.59
CA ILE A 106 -8.10 3.79 0.20
C ILE A 106 -8.17 2.82 1.38
N ALA A 107 -7.10 2.67 2.17
CA ALA A 107 -7.09 1.84 3.38
C ALA A 107 -8.17 2.31 4.37
N ALA A 108 -8.22 3.63 4.62
CA ALA A 108 -9.21 4.21 5.51
C ALA A 108 -10.65 3.98 5.01
N ALA A 109 -10.88 4.13 3.70
CA ALA A 109 -12.19 3.87 3.11
C ALA A 109 -12.57 2.38 3.16
N ALA A 110 -11.62 1.47 2.94
CA ALA A 110 -11.82 0.03 3.01
C ALA A 110 -12.21 -0.41 4.43
N ILE A 111 -11.50 0.08 5.45
CA ILE A 111 -11.81 -0.22 6.86
C ILE A 111 -13.17 0.36 7.25
N ALA A 112 -13.43 1.64 6.95
CA ALA A 112 -14.69 2.28 7.26
C ALA A 112 -15.88 1.66 6.51
N GLY A 113 -15.63 1.08 5.34
CA GLY A 113 -16.61 0.33 4.53
C GLY A 113 -16.75 -1.14 4.91
N GLY A 114 -15.97 -1.65 5.87
CA GLY A 114 -16.04 -3.06 6.32
C GLY A 114 -15.45 -4.06 5.32
N LEU A 115 -14.59 -3.62 4.39
CA LEU A 115 -13.90 -4.51 3.44
C LEU A 115 -12.68 -5.18 4.06
N ALA A 116 -12.10 -4.58 5.11
CA ALA A 116 -10.98 -5.10 5.87
C ALA A 116 -10.96 -4.46 7.27
N GLU A 117 -10.32 -5.11 8.23
CA GLU A 117 -10.10 -4.59 9.58
C GLU A 117 -8.68 -4.07 9.77
N ASN A 118 -7.69 -4.79 9.24
CA ASN A 118 -6.26 -4.47 9.37
C ASN A 118 -5.59 -4.42 8.00
N VAL A 119 -5.35 -3.22 7.50
CA VAL A 119 -4.74 -3.00 6.19
C VAL A 119 -3.26 -2.68 6.32
N LEU A 120 -2.41 -3.51 5.73
CA LEU A 120 -1.00 -3.23 5.54
C LEU A 120 -0.81 -2.36 4.29
N VAL A 121 -0.30 -1.15 4.49
CA VAL A 121 0.07 -0.23 3.41
C VAL A 121 1.58 -0.29 3.23
N LEU A 122 2.07 -0.69 2.06
CA LEU A 122 3.46 -1.03 1.82
C LEU A 122 3.98 -0.42 0.51
N GLY A 123 5.13 0.26 0.57
CA GLY A 123 5.93 0.64 -0.58
C GLY A 123 7.33 0.06 -0.45
N ALA A 124 7.85 -0.56 -1.49
CA ALA A 124 9.22 -1.06 -1.54
C ALA A 124 9.78 -1.00 -2.95
N ASP A 125 11.04 -0.62 -3.04
CA ASP A 125 11.81 -0.63 -4.29
C ASP A 125 13.30 -0.77 -4.00
N SER A 126 14.10 -1.11 -5.02
CA SER A 126 15.55 -1.22 -4.94
C SER A 126 16.24 -0.41 -6.04
N LEU A 127 15.78 0.81 -6.28
CA LEU A 127 16.24 1.68 -7.37
C LEU A 127 17.76 1.88 -7.41
N LEU A 128 18.42 1.98 -6.24
CA LEU A 128 19.87 2.20 -6.14
C LEU A 128 20.73 0.96 -6.43
N THR A 129 20.11 -0.22 -6.45
CA THR A 129 20.81 -1.51 -6.63
C THR A 129 20.26 -2.35 -7.75
N GLY A 130 18.96 -2.23 -8.04
CA GLY A 130 18.27 -3.04 -9.05
C GLY A 130 18.30 -2.45 -10.45
N LEU A 131 18.60 -1.15 -10.58
CA LEU A 131 18.63 -0.45 -11.87
C LEU A 131 19.92 0.37 -12.01
N SER A 132 20.43 0.51 -13.25
CA SER A 132 21.40 1.55 -13.55
C SER A 132 20.74 2.94 -13.44
N PRO A 133 21.49 4.02 -13.16
CA PRO A 133 20.93 5.37 -13.09
C PRO A 133 20.14 5.77 -14.33
N ASP A 134 20.61 5.41 -15.51
CA ASP A 134 19.95 5.70 -16.79
C ASP A 134 18.63 4.92 -16.92
N LEU A 135 18.61 3.65 -16.52
CA LEU A 135 17.42 2.82 -16.57
C LEU A 135 16.38 3.27 -15.54
N ALA A 136 16.82 3.68 -14.35
CA ALA A 136 15.95 4.25 -13.33
C ALA A 136 15.29 5.55 -13.83
N LEU A 137 16.08 6.43 -14.47
CA LEU A 137 15.55 7.66 -15.04
C LEU A 137 14.54 7.39 -16.16
N ARG A 138 14.86 6.48 -17.09
CA ARG A 138 13.95 6.08 -18.16
C ARG A 138 12.65 5.49 -17.63
N SER A 139 12.70 4.56 -16.66
CA SER A 139 11.50 3.96 -16.07
C SER A 139 10.58 4.98 -15.39
N MET A 140 11.11 6.12 -14.94
CA MET A 140 10.33 7.23 -14.39
C MET A 140 9.78 8.19 -15.46
N THR A 141 10.40 8.25 -16.64
CA THR A 141 10.04 9.19 -17.70
C THR A 141 9.24 8.55 -18.83
N GLU A 142 9.51 7.29 -19.19
CA GLU A 142 8.87 6.56 -20.29
C GLU A 142 7.45 6.06 -19.95
N SER A 143 6.94 6.28 -18.75
CA SER A 143 5.54 6.05 -18.42
C SER A 143 4.59 7.14 -18.96
N ARG A 144 5.01 7.89 -19.99
CA ARG A 144 4.28 9.02 -20.55
C ARG A 144 3.69 8.80 -21.94
N ASP A 145 3.89 7.63 -22.55
CA ASP A 145 3.31 7.28 -23.85
C ASP A 145 2.20 6.24 -23.71
#